data_f318404a585817c8ff7167b9558c00de
#
_entry.id   f318404a585817c8ff7167b9558c00de
#
_cell.length_a   1.000
_cell.length_b   1.000
_cell.length_c   1.000
_cell.angle_alpha   90.00
_cell.angle_beta   90.00
_cell.angle_gamma   90.00
#
_symmetry.space_group_name_H-M   'P 1'
#
loop_
_entity.id
_entity.type
_entity.pdbx_description
1 polymer ?
#
loop_
_entity_poly.entity_id
_entity_poly.type
_entity_poly.pdbx_seq_one_letter_code
_entity_poly.pdbx_strand_id
1 'polypeptide(L)'
;MKISIFAEKFQIHLIMLAPIRKYNFWDENPIDLGYPRTFYTDKIGQYIDNKLIKVLVGQRRAGKSYILRQIASQLIANGTRPNNILYINKEYLEFSDILDYQDLENLFQQYKKDLNPQGKVFLFIDEIQGIEEWERFVNSHSQDFAEPCEIFISGSNSSLLSGELATLLSGRYVAFEILPFSFSEFCGITQKEPNRECYIDFLQTGALPELFNLLNDEMKQNYVSSIKDTVMLRDIVARYKVKDVKLLDDLFVYLVNNASNIISIANIVNFFKSRNRKTNYETLSNYISHLESTFLVHKVERYNIKGKETISANNKYYLNDLCYHNYLYSGFGYGMGYLLENAVYLSLRRAGYQVYVGTNKESEVDFVAIKGGKRLYFQVTLQLTEQETIEREYRSLLSIEDNFKKYVVSLDDFKLPTNEGIDHISAWKLDTIL
;
A
#
# COMPACT_ATOMS: atom_id res chain seq x y z
N MET A 1 -29.00 -10.36 40.58
CA MET A 1 -27.70 -10.45 39.92
C MET A 1 -27.75 -10.20 38.40
N LYS A 2 -28.78 -10.61 37.65
CA LYS A 2 -28.92 -10.30 36.18
C LYS A 2 -29.29 -8.83 35.86
N ILE A 3 -29.96 -8.12 36.74
CA ILE A 3 -30.40 -6.73 36.56
C ILE A 3 -29.23 -5.75 36.73
N SER A 4 -28.26 -6.07 37.61
CA SER A 4 -27.05 -5.27 37.84
C SER A 4 -26.12 -5.25 36.61
N ILE A 5 -25.94 -6.37 35.94
CA ILE A 5 -25.10 -6.48 34.73
C ILE A 5 -25.71 -5.73 33.53
N PHE A 6 -27.04 -5.67 33.45
CA PHE A 6 -27.74 -4.91 32.42
C PHE A 6 -27.64 -3.38 32.64
N ALA A 7 -27.69 -2.95 33.89
CA ALA A 7 -27.54 -1.55 34.24
C ALA A 7 -26.09 -1.05 34.07
N GLU A 8 -25.09 -1.87 34.36
CA GLU A 8 -23.68 -1.56 34.10
C GLU A 8 -23.38 -1.46 32.59
N LYS A 9 -23.90 -2.39 31.77
CA LYS A 9 -23.77 -2.27 30.31
C LYS A 9 -24.45 -1.01 29.76
N PHE A 10 -25.61 -0.62 30.27
CA PHE A 10 -26.31 0.59 29.85
C PHE A 10 -25.59 1.88 30.28
N GLN A 11 -24.93 1.90 31.43
CA GLN A 11 -24.15 3.04 31.90
C GLN A 11 -22.83 3.20 31.13
N ILE A 12 -22.20 2.09 30.69
CA ILE A 12 -21.00 2.10 29.86
C ILE A 12 -21.31 2.65 28.46
N HIS A 13 -22.47 2.35 27.89
CA HIS A 13 -22.86 2.86 26.55
C HIS A 13 -23.10 4.38 26.49
N LEU A 14 -23.51 5.02 27.60
CA LEU A 14 -23.71 6.47 27.65
C LEU A 14 -22.40 7.28 27.74
N ILE A 15 -21.28 6.63 28.06
CA ILE A 15 -19.97 7.28 28.24
C ILE A 15 -19.16 7.28 26.92
N MET A 16 -19.55 6.52 25.90
CA MET A 16 -18.72 6.28 24.71
C MET A 16 -18.50 7.50 23.80
N LEU A 17 -19.43 8.47 23.71
CA LEU A 17 -19.23 9.62 22.83
C LEU A 17 -18.31 10.69 23.42
N ALA A 18 -18.34 10.91 24.72
CA ALA A 18 -17.52 11.94 25.36
C ALA A 18 -16.00 11.72 25.13
N PRO A 19 -15.44 10.49 25.32
CA PRO A 19 -14.02 10.23 25.07
C PRO A 19 -13.62 10.33 23.60
N ILE A 20 -14.50 9.99 22.66
CA ILE A 20 -14.19 9.96 21.24
C ILE A 20 -14.36 11.31 20.53
N ARG A 21 -14.96 12.31 21.21
CA ARG A 21 -15.13 13.67 20.65
C ARG A 21 -13.81 14.29 20.19
N LYS A 22 -12.74 14.08 20.93
CA LYS A 22 -11.40 14.60 20.61
C LYS A 22 -10.80 14.07 19.30
N TYR A 23 -11.33 12.97 18.77
CA TYR A 23 -10.89 12.37 17.50
C TYR A 23 -11.83 12.71 16.34
N ASN A 24 -12.93 13.42 16.64
CA ASN A 24 -13.94 13.78 15.68
C ASN A 24 -13.96 15.30 15.46
N PHE A 25 -14.54 15.74 14.36
CA PHE A 25 -14.58 17.14 13.93
C PHE A 25 -15.69 17.97 14.61
N TRP A 26 -16.36 17.44 15.64
CA TRP A 26 -17.60 18.00 16.19
C TRP A 26 -17.41 19.28 17.02
N ASP A 27 -16.24 19.48 17.64
CA ASP A 27 -15.99 20.52 18.64
C ASP A 27 -14.93 21.54 18.22
N GLU A 28 -14.70 21.73 16.93
CA GLU A 28 -13.67 22.65 16.40
C GLU A 28 -12.24 22.33 16.89
N ASN A 29 -12.01 21.15 17.45
CA ASN A 29 -10.68 20.71 17.87
C ASN A 29 -9.78 20.56 16.64
N PRO A 30 -8.52 20.99 16.71
CA PRO A 30 -7.57 20.79 15.63
C PRO A 30 -7.30 19.28 15.45
N ILE A 31 -7.64 18.76 14.29
CA ILE A 31 -7.33 17.40 13.89
C ILE A 31 -6.01 17.41 13.11
N ASP A 32 -5.05 16.59 13.52
CA ASP A 32 -3.80 16.43 12.80
C ASP A 32 -4.07 15.72 11.46
N LEU A 33 -3.86 16.44 10.36
CA LEU A 33 -4.08 15.96 8.98
C LEU A 33 -2.78 15.45 8.34
N GLY A 34 -1.61 15.65 8.96
CA GLY A 34 -0.31 15.28 8.44
C GLY A 34 0.02 15.95 7.10
N TYR A 35 0.95 15.34 6.36
CA TYR A 35 1.32 15.82 5.03
C TYR A 35 0.18 15.56 4.02
N PRO A 36 -0.20 16.54 3.17
CA PRO A 36 -1.30 16.39 2.20
C PRO A 36 -1.01 15.28 1.18
N ARG A 37 -1.91 14.32 1.04
CA ARG A 37 -1.85 13.22 0.09
C ARG A 37 -2.83 13.45 -1.07
N THR A 38 -2.66 14.58 -1.77
CA THR A 38 -3.61 15.08 -2.79
C THR A 38 -3.92 14.07 -3.86
N PHE A 39 -2.92 13.33 -4.35
CA PHE A 39 -3.14 12.26 -5.33
C PHE A 39 -4.22 11.25 -4.87
N TYR A 40 -4.20 10.84 -3.60
CA TYR A 40 -5.17 9.89 -3.08
C TYR A 40 -6.50 10.55 -2.73
N THR A 41 -6.49 11.72 -2.10
CA THR A 41 -7.73 12.40 -1.73
C THR A 41 -8.53 12.82 -2.96
N ASP A 42 -7.88 13.29 -4.03
CA ASP A 42 -8.53 13.65 -5.29
C ASP A 42 -9.08 12.41 -6.01
N LYS A 43 -8.29 11.31 -6.04
CA LYS A 43 -8.72 10.05 -6.65
C LYS A 43 -9.92 9.44 -5.92
N ILE A 44 -9.90 9.43 -4.58
CA ILE A 44 -11.00 8.89 -3.76
C ILE A 44 -12.19 9.85 -3.83
N GLY A 45 -11.95 11.16 -3.87
CA GLY A 45 -12.96 12.20 -4.01
C GLY A 45 -13.89 12.02 -5.21
N GLN A 46 -13.37 11.48 -6.32
CA GLN A 46 -14.18 11.16 -7.51
C GLN A 46 -15.24 10.08 -7.28
N TYR A 47 -15.12 9.33 -6.18
CA TYR A 47 -16.07 8.26 -5.80
C TYR A 47 -17.02 8.70 -4.70
N ILE A 48 -17.00 9.96 -4.27
CA ILE A 48 -17.99 10.52 -3.35
C ILE A 48 -19.33 10.66 -4.07
N ASP A 49 -20.44 10.53 -3.32
CA ASP A 49 -21.81 10.53 -3.81
C ASP A 49 -22.21 9.35 -4.69
N ASN A 50 -21.45 8.25 -4.62
CA ASN A 50 -21.91 6.96 -5.13
C ASN A 50 -22.17 5.97 -3.97
N LYS A 51 -22.77 4.82 -4.27
CA LYS A 51 -23.13 3.81 -3.26
C LYS A 51 -21.99 2.81 -2.96
N LEU A 52 -20.77 3.05 -3.46
CA LEU A 52 -19.66 2.14 -3.25
C LEU A 52 -18.97 2.44 -1.92
N ILE A 53 -18.66 1.41 -1.18
CA ILE A 53 -17.82 1.48 0.01
C ILE A 53 -16.37 1.77 -0.43
N LYS A 54 -15.73 2.79 0.14
CA LYS A 54 -14.34 3.15 -0.15
C LYS A 54 -13.43 2.40 0.80
N VAL A 55 -12.59 1.52 0.27
CA VAL A 55 -11.69 0.66 1.04
C VAL A 55 -10.24 1.12 0.82
N LEU A 56 -9.60 1.65 1.85
CA LEU A 56 -8.19 2.05 1.82
C LEU A 56 -7.34 0.93 2.41
N VAL A 57 -6.48 0.33 1.61
CA VAL A 57 -5.58 -0.73 2.04
C VAL A 57 -4.13 -0.34 1.80
N GLY A 58 -3.22 -0.98 2.48
CA GLY A 58 -1.79 -0.73 2.32
C GLY A 58 -1.03 -1.01 3.59
N GLN A 59 0.27 -1.00 3.48
CA GLN A 59 1.18 -1.28 4.58
C GLN A 59 0.84 -0.45 5.83
N ARG A 60 1.10 -1.01 7.00
CA ARG A 60 1.11 -0.27 8.27
C ARG A 60 2.02 0.96 8.15
N ARG A 61 1.57 2.13 8.64
CA ARG A 61 2.30 3.41 8.59
C ARG A 61 2.44 4.04 7.18
N ALA A 62 1.74 3.56 6.16
CA ALA A 62 1.72 4.21 4.83
C ALA A 62 0.88 5.51 4.77
N GLY A 63 0.15 5.87 5.84
CA GLY A 63 -0.62 7.12 5.92
C GLY A 63 -2.12 6.99 5.68
N LYS A 64 -2.70 5.78 5.71
CA LYS A 64 -4.15 5.55 5.50
C LYS A 64 -5.04 6.40 6.41
N SER A 65 -4.76 6.42 7.72
CA SER A 65 -5.51 7.20 8.72
C SER A 65 -5.48 8.70 8.44
N TYR A 66 -4.34 9.22 7.95
CA TYR A 66 -4.21 10.61 7.55
C TYR A 66 -5.06 10.93 6.32
N ILE A 67 -5.08 10.04 5.32
CA ILE A 67 -5.93 10.21 4.13
C ILE A 67 -7.41 10.22 4.52
N LEU A 68 -7.86 9.32 5.40
CA LEU A 68 -9.25 9.33 5.90
C LEU A 68 -9.61 10.67 6.55
N ARG A 69 -8.73 11.21 7.42
CA ARG A 69 -8.93 12.50 8.08
C ARG A 69 -8.89 13.69 7.10
N GLN A 70 -8.01 13.63 6.08
CA GLN A 70 -7.95 14.63 5.02
C GLN A 70 -9.24 14.64 4.19
N ILE A 71 -9.80 13.48 3.84
CA ILE A 71 -11.08 13.38 3.14
C ILE A 71 -12.21 13.97 4.01
N ALA A 72 -12.27 13.61 5.30
CA ALA A 72 -13.26 14.17 6.23
C ALA A 72 -13.16 15.71 6.31
N SER A 73 -11.95 16.24 6.40
CA SER A 73 -11.70 17.69 6.39
C SER A 73 -12.12 18.35 5.08
N GLN A 74 -11.85 17.73 3.93
CA GLN A 74 -12.30 18.23 2.62
C GLN A 74 -13.83 18.24 2.49
N LEU A 75 -14.52 17.22 3.02
CA LEU A 75 -15.99 17.19 3.06
C LEU A 75 -16.54 18.36 3.84
N ILE A 76 -15.96 18.69 4.99
CA ILE A 76 -16.37 19.87 5.80
C ILE A 76 -16.11 21.16 5.04
N ALA A 77 -14.93 21.31 4.44
CA ALA A 77 -14.60 22.49 3.62
C ALA A 77 -15.57 22.67 2.44
N ASN A 78 -16.14 21.57 1.93
CA ASN A 78 -17.15 21.55 0.88
C ASN A 78 -18.61 21.66 1.39
N GLY A 79 -18.81 21.99 2.68
CA GLY A 79 -20.12 22.31 3.24
C GLY A 79 -20.81 21.17 4.00
N THR A 80 -20.17 20.01 4.18
CA THR A 80 -20.68 18.96 5.07
C THR A 80 -20.61 19.44 6.52
N ARG A 81 -21.70 19.29 7.28
CA ARG A 81 -21.70 19.64 8.70
C ARG A 81 -20.78 18.69 9.47
N PRO A 82 -19.94 19.17 10.42
CA PRO A 82 -19.09 18.31 11.23
C PRO A 82 -19.85 17.17 11.92
N ASN A 83 -21.07 17.43 12.41
CA ASN A 83 -21.92 16.41 13.04
C ASN A 83 -22.39 15.29 12.10
N ASN A 84 -22.23 15.45 10.79
CA ASN A 84 -22.53 14.40 9.81
C ASN A 84 -21.34 13.46 9.55
N ILE A 85 -20.23 13.66 10.26
CA ILE A 85 -19.01 12.85 10.12
C ILE A 85 -18.79 12.08 11.42
N LEU A 86 -18.64 10.76 11.32
CA LEU A 86 -18.21 9.89 12.42
C LEU A 86 -16.89 9.20 12.03
N TYR A 87 -15.83 9.48 12.79
CA TYR A 87 -14.52 8.84 12.65
C TYR A 87 -14.27 7.90 13.83
N ILE A 88 -13.98 6.65 13.51
CA ILE A 88 -13.67 5.55 14.43
C ILE A 88 -12.29 5.01 14.09
N ASN A 89 -11.40 4.85 15.07
CA ASN A 89 -10.11 4.19 14.88
C ASN A 89 -9.96 3.08 15.91
N LYS A 90 -9.98 1.83 15.45
CA LYS A 90 -9.97 0.64 16.30
C LYS A 90 -8.65 0.44 17.06
N GLU A 91 -7.59 1.16 16.73
CA GLU A 91 -6.33 1.12 17.48
C GLU A 91 -6.30 2.05 18.71
N TYR A 92 -7.29 2.96 18.88
CA TYR A 92 -7.36 3.82 20.05
C TYR A 92 -8.12 3.16 21.20
N LEU A 93 -7.67 3.40 22.44
CA LEU A 93 -8.26 2.79 23.65
C LEU A 93 -9.75 3.11 23.81
N GLU A 94 -10.15 4.30 23.40
CA GLU A 94 -11.53 4.78 23.50
C GLU A 94 -12.50 3.97 22.62
N PHE A 95 -11.98 3.22 21.65
CA PHE A 95 -12.76 2.32 20.80
C PHE A 95 -12.51 0.84 21.09
N SER A 96 -11.77 0.50 22.18
CA SER A 96 -11.43 -0.89 22.54
C SER A 96 -12.65 -1.78 22.73
N ASP A 97 -13.74 -1.21 23.25
CA ASP A 97 -14.98 -1.92 23.59
C ASP A 97 -15.85 -2.27 22.35
N ILE A 98 -15.52 -1.77 21.18
CA ILE A 98 -16.17 -2.17 19.94
C ILE A 98 -15.56 -3.50 19.47
N LEU A 99 -16.11 -4.63 19.91
CA LEU A 99 -15.57 -5.94 19.59
C LEU A 99 -16.16 -6.55 18.32
N ASP A 100 -17.44 -6.29 18.07
CA ASP A 100 -18.18 -6.85 16.95
C ASP A 100 -19.10 -5.82 16.26
N TYR A 101 -19.82 -6.27 15.23
CA TYR A 101 -20.76 -5.41 14.48
C TYR A 101 -21.91 -4.87 15.34
N GLN A 102 -22.29 -5.52 16.44
CA GLN A 102 -23.39 -5.06 17.31
C GLN A 102 -22.92 -3.89 18.16
N ASP A 103 -21.70 -3.95 18.67
CA ASP A 103 -21.09 -2.84 19.40
C ASP A 103 -20.93 -1.60 18.48
N LEU A 104 -20.51 -1.86 17.22
CA LEU A 104 -20.41 -0.82 16.20
C LEU A 104 -21.78 -0.17 15.90
N GLU A 105 -22.83 -0.99 15.77
CA GLU A 105 -24.21 -0.53 15.59
C GLU A 105 -24.68 0.29 16.78
N ASN A 106 -24.42 -0.17 18.01
CA ASN A 106 -24.79 0.55 19.24
C ASN A 106 -24.13 1.93 19.29
N LEU A 107 -22.83 2.03 18.97
CA LEU A 107 -22.14 3.31 18.90
C LEU A 107 -22.75 4.22 17.82
N PHE A 108 -23.05 3.68 16.64
CA PHE A 108 -23.64 4.44 15.55
C PHE A 108 -25.03 4.97 15.88
N GLN A 109 -25.88 4.18 16.53
CA GLN A 109 -27.20 4.61 16.99
C GLN A 109 -27.08 5.68 18.08
N GLN A 110 -26.13 5.56 19.01
CA GLN A 110 -25.87 6.57 20.04
C GLN A 110 -25.40 7.88 19.41
N TYR A 111 -24.48 7.81 18.42
CA TYR A 111 -24.03 8.97 17.66
C TYR A 111 -25.20 9.69 16.97
N LYS A 112 -26.09 8.97 16.27
CA LYS A 112 -27.27 9.57 15.63
C LYS A 112 -28.19 10.26 16.64
N LYS A 113 -28.39 9.64 17.79
CA LYS A 113 -29.25 10.19 18.86
C LYS A 113 -28.69 11.47 19.46
N ASP A 114 -27.38 11.51 19.74
CA ASP A 114 -26.77 12.60 20.51
C ASP A 114 -26.38 13.80 19.62
N LEU A 115 -25.92 13.55 18.38
CA LEU A 115 -25.47 14.59 17.47
C LEU A 115 -26.51 14.98 16.42
N ASN A 116 -27.56 14.18 16.27
CA ASN A 116 -28.68 14.42 15.36
C ASN A 116 -28.24 14.89 13.96
N PRO A 117 -27.39 14.11 13.25
CA PRO A 117 -26.92 14.46 11.91
C PRO A 117 -28.12 14.63 10.96
N GLN A 118 -28.05 15.59 10.04
CA GLN A 118 -29.13 15.90 9.13
C GLN A 118 -28.73 15.53 7.68
N GLY A 119 -29.46 14.62 7.08
CA GLY A 119 -29.18 14.11 5.73
C GLY A 119 -28.12 13.00 5.73
N LYS A 120 -27.26 13.01 4.71
CA LYS A 120 -26.24 11.95 4.53
C LYS A 120 -25.19 11.98 5.64
N VAL A 121 -24.89 10.81 6.20
CA VAL A 121 -23.79 10.60 7.16
C VAL A 121 -22.57 10.05 6.43
N PHE A 122 -21.39 10.54 6.80
CA PHE A 122 -20.09 10.03 6.33
C PHE A 122 -19.41 9.29 7.48
N LEU A 123 -19.22 7.99 7.29
CA LEU A 123 -18.66 7.10 8.29
C LEU A 123 -17.25 6.67 7.89
N PHE A 124 -16.27 6.95 8.74
CA PHE A 124 -14.88 6.56 8.57
C PHE A 124 -14.50 5.55 9.65
N ILE A 125 -14.15 4.32 9.25
CA ILE A 125 -13.72 3.26 10.17
C ILE A 125 -12.30 2.83 9.81
N ASP A 126 -11.37 3.23 10.66
CA ASP A 126 -9.95 2.97 10.51
C ASP A 126 -9.56 1.67 11.24
N GLU A 127 -8.76 0.80 10.58
CA GLU A 127 -8.33 -0.53 11.03
C GLU A 127 -9.54 -1.46 11.35
N ILE A 128 -10.49 -1.52 10.40
CA ILE A 128 -11.78 -2.21 10.54
C ILE A 128 -11.64 -3.71 10.84
N GLN A 129 -10.54 -4.36 10.44
CA GLN A 129 -10.28 -5.77 10.70
C GLN A 129 -10.17 -6.12 12.20
N GLY A 130 -10.11 -5.12 13.06
CA GLY A 130 -10.17 -5.28 14.51
C GLY A 130 -11.58 -5.47 15.09
N ILE A 131 -12.63 -5.50 14.25
CA ILE A 131 -14.04 -5.64 14.64
C ILE A 131 -14.56 -6.96 14.05
N GLU A 132 -15.11 -7.86 14.86
CA GLU A 132 -15.65 -9.13 14.36
C GLU A 132 -16.96 -8.90 13.57
N GLU A 133 -17.13 -9.62 12.45
CA GLU A 133 -18.30 -9.56 11.55
C GLU A 133 -18.67 -8.13 11.10
N TRP A 134 -17.71 -7.22 11.03
CA TRP A 134 -17.91 -5.80 10.65
C TRP A 134 -18.63 -5.62 9.30
N GLU A 135 -18.48 -6.57 8.39
CA GLU A 135 -19.10 -6.55 7.07
C GLU A 135 -20.63 -6.55 7.14
N ARG A 136 -21.22 -7.12 8.18
CA ARG A 136 -22.68 -7.08 8.41
C ARG A 136 -23.17 -5.66 8.61
N PHE A 137 -22.48 -4.89 9.43
CA PHE A 137 -22.77 -3.48 9.66
C PHE A 137 -22.60 -2.66 8.38
N VAL A 138 -21.45 -2.78 7.73
CA VAL A 138 -21.12 -2.02 6.53
C VAL A 138 -22.10 -2.32 5.39
N ASN A 139 -22.44 -3.59 5.16
CA ASN A 139 -23.43 -3.97 4.14
C ASN A 139 -24.83 -3.41 4.43
N SER A 140 -25.26 -3.44 5.69
CA SER A 140 -26.58 -2.92 6.07
C SER A 140 -26.67 -1.43 5.78
N HIS A 141 -25.75 -0.64 6.29
CA HIS A 141 -25.80 0.82 6.17
C HIS A 141 -25.44 1.35 4.79
N SER A 142 -24.61 0.63 4.00
CA SER A 142 -24.29 1.05 2.62
C SER A 142 -25.48 0.94 1.67
N GLN A 143 -26.47 0.14 2.03
CA GLN A 143 -27.68 -0.11 1.21
C GLN A 143 -28.91 0.65 1.71
N ASP A 144 -28.83 1.26 2.89
CA ASP A 144 -29.95 1.97 3.46
C ASP A 144 -30.30 3.19 2.60
N PHE A 145 -31.52 3.20 2.08
CA PHE A 145 -32.04 4.29 1.25
C PHE A 145 -32.82 5.34 2.09
N ALA A 146 -33.26 4.96 3.28
CA ALA A 146 -33.99 5.84 4.19
C ALA A 146 -33.03 6.74 4.98
N GLU A 147 -31.88 6.18 5.39
CA GLU A 147 -30.82 6.89 6.12
C GLU A 147 -29.50 6.80 5.34
N PRO A 148 -29.27 7.65 4.34
CA PRO A 148 -28.11 7.55 3.48
C PRO A 148 -26.79 7.65 4.25
N CYS A 149 -25.94 6.64 4.11
CA CYS A 149 -24.62 6.58 4.72
C CYS A 149 -23.54 6.33 3.65
N GLU A 150 -22.48 7.13 3.67
CA GLU A 150 -21.32 6.93 2.83
C GLU A 150 -20.15 6.43 3.66
N ILE A 151 -19.59 5.27 3.30
CA ILE A 151 -18.70 4.50 4.17
C ILE A 151 -17.29 4.45 3.58
N PHE A 152 -16.32 4.82 4.42
CA PHE A 152 -14.89 4.72 4.17
C PHE A 152 -14.29 3.79 5.24
N ILE A 153 -13.59 2.77 4.80
CA ILE A 153 -12.91 1.83 5.71
C ILE A 153 -11.43 1.74 5.38
N SER A 154 -10.61 1.46 6.37
CA SER A 154 -9.21 1.16 6.14
C SER A 154 -8.77 -0.14 6.81
N GLY A 155 -7.67 -0.69 6.29
CA GLY A 155 -6.98 -1.81 6.92
C GLY A 155 -5.57 -2.02 6.40
N SER A 156 -4.75 -2.65 7.24
CA SER A 156 -3.33 -2.89 6.99
C SER A 156 -3.04 -4.26 6.33
N ASN A 157 -4.06 -4.94 5.84
CA ASN A 157 -3.93 -6.26 5.25
C ASN A 157 -4.64 -6.36 3.89
N SER A 158 -4.01 -7.05 2.94
CA SER A 158 -4.55 -7.27 1.59
C SER A 158 -5.74 -8.24 1.54
N SER A 159 -6.08 -8.92 2.65
CA SER A 159 -7.33 -9.68 2.71
C SER A 159 -8.55 -8.80 2.41
N LEU A 160 -8.44 -7.50 2.69
CA LEU A 160 -9.42 -6.49 2.26
C LEU A 160 -9.34 -6.17 0.73
N LEU A 161 -8.43 -6.80 -0.04
CA LEU A 161 -8.40 -6.80 -1.51
C LEU A 161 -8.74 -8.17 -2.11
N SER A 162 -8.84 -9.19 -1.27
CA SER A 162 -9.06 -10.58 -1.73
C SER A 162 -10.47 -10.80 -2.24
N GLY A 163 -10.66 -11.91 -2.95
CA GLY A 163 -11.99 -12.37 -3.35
C GLY A 163 -12.97 -12.59 -2.18
N GLU A 164 -12.44 -12.75 -0.95
CA GLU A 164 -13.25 -12.80 0.27
C GLU A 164 -13.99 -11.48 0.50
N LEU A 165 -13.32 -10.32 0.34
CA LEU A 165 -13.98 -9.02 0.46
C LEU A 165 -15.06 -8.85 -0.62
N ALA A 166 -14.81 -9.30 -1.86
CA ALA A 166 -15.81 -9.27 -2.93
C ALA A 166 -17.08 -10.05 -2.55
N THR A 167 -16.90 -11.17 -1.85
CA THR A 167 -18.02 -11.98 -1.31
C THR A 167 -18.66 -11.26 -0.12
N LEU A 168 -17.88 -10.79 0.84
CA LEU A 168 -18.37 -10.15 2.06
C LEU A 168 -19.14 -8.86 1.76
N LEU A 169 -18.65 -8.01 0.85
CA LEU A 169 -19.28 -6.75 0.47
C LEU A 169 -20.11 -6.84 -0.81
N SER A 170 -20.37 -8.06 -1.31
CA SER A 170 -21.24 -8.30 -2.48
C SER A 170 -20.87 -7.47 -3.72
N GLY A 171 -19.58 -7.19 -3.93
CA GLY A 171 -19.07 -6.39 -5.03
C GLY A 171 -19.38 -4.88 -4.97
N ARG A 172 -19.86 -4.37 -3.83
CA ARG A 172 -20.27 -2.95 -3.66
C ARG A 172 -19.16 -2.07 -3.07
N TYR A 173 -17.92 -2.27 -3.48
CA TYR A 173 -16.80 -1.50 -2.98
C TYR A 173 -15.84 -1.07 -4.09
N VAL A 174 -15.04 -0.08 -3.80
CA VAL A 174 -13.87 0.30 -4.57
C VAL A 174 -12.67 0.33 -3.63
N ALA A 175 -11.58 -0.33 -4.04
CA ALA A 175 -10.39 -0.42 -3.23
C ALA A 175 -9.29 0.49 -3.76
N PHE A 176 -8.57 1.13 -2.82
CA PHE A 176 -7.45 2.03 -3.08
C PHE A 176 -6.23 1.51 -2.32
N GLU A 177 -5.22 1.09 -3.04
CA GLU A 177 -3.92 0.72 -2.47
C GLU A 177 -3.14 1.99 -2.13
N ILE A 178 -2.83 2.17 -0.85
CA ILE A 178 -2.09 3.32 -0.34
C ILE A 178 -0.62 2.92 -0.17
N LEU A 179 0.20 3.42 -1.06
CA LEU A 179 1.65 3.24 -1.01
C LEU A 179 2.30 4.34 -0.15
N PRO A 180 3.53 4.12 0.36
CA PRO A 180 4.36 5.18 0.94
C PRO A 180 4.47 6.41 0.04
N PHE A 181 5.16 7.46 0.43
CA PHE A 181 5.26 8.69 -0.37
C PHE A 181 5.78 8.43 -1.78
N SER A 182 5.23 9.15 -2.76
CA SER A 182 5.80 9.25 -4.10
C SER A 182 7.05 10.12 -4.10
N PHE A 183 7.81 10.09 -5.19
CA PHE A 183 8.92 11.02 -5.35
C PHE A 183 8.48 12.49 -5.29
N SER A 184 7.33 12.83 -5.87
CA SER A 184 6.77 14.18 -5.77
C SER A 184 6.42 14.57 -4.33
N GLU A 185 5.83 13.66 -3.55
CA GLU A 185 5.54 13.87 -2.12
C GLU A 185 6.85 13.96 -1.30
N PHE A 186 7.87 13.17 -1.65
CA PHE A 186 9.22 13.27 -1.06
C PHE A 186 9.82 14.65 -1.30
N CYS A 187 9.80 15.16 -2.55
CA CYS A 187 10.27 16.51 -2.85
C CYS A 187 9.52 17.56 -2.03
N GLY A 188 8.20 17.44 -1.93
CA GLY A 188 7.37 18.38 -1.17
C GLY A 188 7.69 18.40 0.32
N ILE A 189 7.80 17.23 0.98
CA ILE A 189 8.08 17.17 2.42
C ILE A 189 9.52 17.58 2.76
N THR A 190 10.47 17.28 1.86
CA THR A 190 11.89 17.67 2.03
C THR A 190 12.22 19.07 1.51
N GLN A 191 11.26 19.72 0.84
CA GLN A 191 11.42 21.04 0.20
C GLN A 191 12.59 21.07 -0.79
N LYS A 192 12.79 19.97 -1.54
CA LYS A 192 13.83 19.83 -2.56
C LYS A 192 13.23 19.89 -3.96
N GLU A 193 13.99 20.50 -4.89
CA GLU A 193 13.62 20.49 -6.31
C GLU A 193 13.81 19.07 -6.91
N PRO A 194 12.90 18.64 -7.81
CA PRO A 194 12.99 17.34 -8.46
C PRO A 194 14.15 17.29 -9.46
N ASN A 195 15.23 16.65 -9.07
CA ASN A 195 16.43 16.45 -9.87
C ASN A 195 17.05 15.08 -9.56
N ARG A 196 18.20 14.80 -10.19
CA ARG A 196 18.93 13.54 -10.03
C ARG A 196 19.36 13.29 -8.59
N GLU A 197 19.93 14.29 -7.93
CA GLU A 197 20.44 14.21 -6.56
C GLU A 197 19.28 13.95 -5.59
N CYS A 198 18.19 14.68 -5.73
CA CYS A 198 16.99 14.48 -4.92
C CYS A 198 16.39 13.07 -5.11
N TYR A 199 16.44 12.54 -6.34
CA TYR A 199 15.96 11.18 -6.61
C TYR A 199 16.87 10.11 -6.00
N ILE A 200 18.17 10.31 -5.99
CA ILE A 200 19.12 9.43 -5.31
C ILE A 200 18.87 9.44 -3.79
N ASP A 201 18.63 10.62 -3.20
CA ASP A 201 18.25 10.75 -1.80
C ASP A 201 16.96 9.98 -1.48
N PHE A 202 15.95 10.08 -2.38
CA PHE A 202 14.71 9.31 -2.27
C PHE A 202 14.96 7.80 -2.28
N LEU A 203 15.78 7.31 -3.21
CA LEU A 203 16.14 5.89 -3.28
C LEU A 203 16.86 5.42 -2.00
N GLN A 204 17.70 6.25 -1.40
CA GLN A 204 18.48 5.93 -0.21
C GLN A 204 17.72 6.12 1.10
N THR A 205 16.74 7.02 1.15
CA THR A 205 15.95 7.27 2.36
C THR A 205 14.76 6.33 2.48
N GLY A 206 14.12 5.99 1.37
CA GLY A 206 12.79 5.38 1.38
C GLY A 206 11.69 6.43 1.53
N ALA A 207 10.47 5.99 1.76
CA ALA A 207 9.28 6.81 1.59
C ALA A 207 8.20 6.65 2.67
N LEU A 208 8.46 5.88 3.74
CA LEU A 208 7.54 5.82 4.88
C LEU A 208 7.42 7.20 5.54
N PRO A 209 6.21 7.75 5.72
CA PRO A 209 6.00 9.14 6.17
C PRO A 209 6.75 9.53 7.44
N GLU A 210 6.82 8.65 8.44
CA GLU A 210 7.47 8.96 9.72
C GLU A 210 8.99 9.12 9.61
N LEU A 211 9.63 8.59 8.57
CA LEU A 211 11.10 8.74 8.37
C LEU A 211 11.52 10.21 8.31
N PHE A 212 10.61 11.10 7.87
CA PHE A 212 10.87 12.54 7.72
C PHE A 212 10.78 13.33 9.02
N ASN A 213 10.26 12.71 10.08
CA ASN A 213 10.23 13.26 11.44
C ASN A 213 11.43 12.81 12.28
N LEU A 214 12.27 11.91 11.76
CA LEU A 214 13.41 11.32 12.49
C LEU A 214 14.73 12.00 12.10
N LEU A 215 15.48 12.43 13.10
CA LEU A 215 16.62 13.33 12.94
C LEU A 215 17.89 12.67 12.38
N ASN A 216 18.07 11.36 12.57
CA ASN A 216 19.28 10.65 12.18
C ASN A 216 19.00 9.20 11.77
N ASP A 217 20.00 8.55 11.16
CA ASP A 217 19.87 7.20 10.62
C ASP A 217 19.68 6.13 11.69
N GLU A 218 20.22 6.31 12.89
CA GLU A 218 19.99 5.40 14.01
C GLU A 218 18.51 5.39 14.41
N MET A 219 17.87 6.56 14.53
CA MET A 219 16.44 6.67 14.81
C MET A 219 15.60 6.02 13.69
N LYS A 220 15.97 6.24 12.43
CA LYS A 220 15.29 5.63 11.28
C LYS A 220 15.46 4.11 11.28
N GLN A 221 16.66 3.60 11.54
CA GLN A 221 16.93 2.17 11.65
C GLN A 221 16.09 1.52 12.76
N ASN A 222 16.04 2.11 13.95
CA ASN A 222 15.25 1.63 15.07
C ASN A 222 13.75 1.63 14.72
N TYR A 223 13.27 2.68 14.07
CA TYR A 223 11.88 2.79 13.63
C TYR A 223 11.51 1.73 12.58
N VAL A 224 12.35 1.56 11.54
CA VAL A 224 12.10 0.56 10.48
C VAL A 224 12.14 -0.86 11.05
N SER A 225 13.07 -1.14 11.96
CA SER A 225 13.11 -2.42 12.69
C SER A 225 11.83 -2.65 13.50
N SER A 226 11.38 -1.65 14.23
CA SER A 226 10.14 -1.74 15.03
C SER A 226 8.90 -1.98 14.15
N ILE A 227 8.79 -1.33 12.99
CA ILE A 227 7.70 -1.60 12.05
C ILE A 227 7.77 -3.03 11.53
N LYS A 228 8.94 -3.47 11.06
CA LYS A 228 9.14 -4.84 10.57
C LYS A 228 8.70 -5.84 11.65
N ASP A 229 9.15 -5.69 12.87
CA ASP A 229 8.83 -6.60 13.98
C ASP A 229 7.33 -6.56 14.32
N THR A 230 6.71 -5.38 14.31
CA THR A 230 5.26 -5.25 14.53
C THR A 230 4.46 -5.98 13.45
N VAL A 231 4.79 -5.78 12.18
CA VAL A 231 4.12 -6.46 11.07
C VAL A 231 4.35 -7.97 11.13
N MET A 232 5.61 -8.40 11.38
CA MET A 232 5.94 -9.83 11.50
C MET A 232 5.19 -10.51 12.64
N LEU A 233 5.22 -9.94 13.84
CA LEU A 233 4.68 -10.59 15.02
C LEU A 233 3.16 -10.45 15.12
N ARG A 234 2.62 -9.24 14.92
CA ARG A 234 1.19 -8.97 15.11
C ARG A 234 0.37 -9.35 13.89
N ASP A 235 0.82 -8.89 12.70
CA ASP A 235 0.01 -8.99 11.50
C ASP A 235 0.20 -10.34 10.76
N ILE A 236 1.34 -11.04 10.98
CA ILE A 236 1.61 -12.35 10.36
C ILE A 236 1.56 -13.47 11.42
N VAL A 237 2.48 -13.48 12.39
CA VAL A 237 2.65 -14.62 13.31
C VAL A 237 1.38 -14.88 14.12
N ALA A 238 0.83 -13.84 14.75
CA ALA A 238 -0.39 -13.99 15.57
C ALA A 238 -1.60 -14.38 14.70
N ARG A 239 -1.76 -13.76 13.52
CA ARG A 239 -2.91 -13.99 12.64
C ARG A 239 -2.90 -15.37 12.00
N TYR A 240 -1.78 -15.78 11.42
CA TYR A 240 -1.65 -17.05 10.68
C TYR A 240 -1.09 -18.18 11.53
N LYS A 241 -0.85 -17.94 12.83
CA LYS A 241 -0.31 -18.92 13.79
C LYS A 241 1.00 -19.55 13.29
N VAL A 242 1.89 -18.71 12.76
CA VAL A 242 3.18 -19.14 12.21
C VAL A 242 4.02 -19.79 13.30
N LYS A 243 4.51 -21.02 13.04
CA LYS A 243 5.27 -21.83 14.01
C LYS A 243 6.77 -21.49 14.01
N ASP A 244 7.36 -21.27 12.85
CA ASP A 244 8.79 -20.96 12.70
C ASP A 244 8.98 -19.48 12.33
N VAL A 245 8.95 -18.64 13.38
CA VAL A 245 9.11 -17.18 13.25
C VAL A 245 10.47 -16.81 12.68
N LYS A 246 11.52 -17.57 13.06
CA LYS A 246 12.87 -17.32 12.55
C LYS A 246 12.99 -17.64 11.06
N LEU A 247 12.33 -18.69 10.56
CA LEU A 247 12.31 -18.99 9.13
C LEU A 247 11.59 -17.89 8.34
N LEU A 248 10.50 -17.33 8.90
CA LEU A 248 9.78 -16.21 8.29
C LEU A 248 10.67 -14.96 8.18
N ASP A 249 11.42 -14.62 9.24
CA ASP A 249 12.35 -13.49 9.25
C ASP A 249 13.50 -13.73 8.28
N ASP A 250 14.15 -14.91 8.31
CA ASP A 250 15.20 -15.30 7.37
C ASP A 250 14.72 -15.24 5.89
N LEU A 251 13.46 -15.60 5.63
CA LEU A 251 12.84 -15.52 4.31
C LEU A 251 12.65 -14.06 3.88
N PHE A 252 12.20 -13.19 4.78
CA PHE A 252 12.08 -11.76 4.49
C PHE A 252 13.44 -11.16 4.14
N VAL A 253 14.49 -11.44 4.94
CA VAL A 253 15.87 -11.05 4.64
C VAL A 253 16.31 -11.53 3.27
N TYR A 254 16.00 -12.80 2.92
CA TYR A 254 16.32 -13.34 1.61
C TYR A 254 15.63 -12.55 0.48
N LEU A 255 14.33 -12.25 0.64
CA LEU A 255 13.56 -11.51 -0.37
C LEU A 255 14.06 -10.06 -0.52
N VAL A 256 14.39 -9.39 0.60
CA VAL A 256 14.96 -8.03 0.54
C VAL A 256 16.27 -8.01 -0.23
N ASN A 257 17.19 -8.96 0.06
CA ASN A 257 18.50 -9.03 -0.59
C ASN A 257 18.47 -9.53 -2.03
N ASN A 258 17.35 -10.07 -2.48
CA ASN A 258 17.14 -10.55 -3.84
C ASN A 258 15.97 -9.85 -4.54
N ALA A 259 15.51 -8.72 -4.02
CA ALA A 259 14.46 -7.94 -4.66
C ALA A 259 14.90 -7.56 -6.10
N SER A 260 13.92 -7.41 -6.99
CA SER A 260 14.15 -7.18 -8.43
C SER A 260 14.85 -8.33 -9.20
N ASN A 261 15.26 -9.41 -8.54
CA ASN A 261 15.77 -10.60 -9.22
C ASN A 261 14.66 -11.63 -9.45
N ILE A 262 14.81 -12.43 -10.51
CA ILE A 262 13.94 -13.58 -10.75
C ILE A 262 14.23 -14.67 -9.72
N ILE A 263 13.21 -15.05 -8.96
CA ILE A 263 13.33 -16.03 -7.88
C ILE A 263 12.30 -17.15 -8.09
N SER A 264 12.74 -18.41 -7.93
CA SER A 264 11.83 -19.54 -7.77
C SER A 264 11.77 -19.99 -6.31
N ILE A 265 10.61 -20.40 -5.84
CA ILE A 265 10.46 -20.95 -4.47
C ILE A 265 11.34 -22.18 -4.29
N ALA A 266 11.52 -22.99 -5.33
CA ALA A 266 12.42 -24.16 -5.29
C ALA A 266 13.87 -23.75 -4.99
N ASN A 267 14.36 -22.65 -5.59
CA ASN A 267 15.69 -22.12 -5.30
C ASN A 267 15.80 -21.64 -3.85
N ILE A 268 14.76 -21.00 -3.31
CA ILE A 268 14.71 -20.60 -1.89
C ILE A 268 14.76 -21.83 -0.97
N VAL A 269 14.01 -22.89 -1.29
CA VAL A 269 14.06 -24.16 -0.53
C VAL A 269 15.48 -24.72 -0.51
N ASN A 270 16.15 -24.78 -1.67
CA ASN A 270 17.53 -25.28 -1.79
C ASN A 270 18.52 -24.40 -1.01
N PHE A 271 18.36 -23.08 -1.06
CA PHE A 271 19.16 -22.14 -0.28
C PHE A 271 19.06 -22.39 1.22
N PHE A 272 17.85 -22.58 1.76
CA PHE A 272 17.68 -22.88 3.18
C PHE A 272 18.18 -24.27 3.56
N LYS A 273 17.96 -25.28 2.72
CA LYS A 273 18.49 -26.64 2.93
C LYS A 273 20.01 -26.68 2.98
N SER A 274 20.72 -25.93 2.10
CA SER A 274 22.17 -25.83 2.12
C SER A 274 22.73 -25.22 3.41
N ARG A 275 21.89 -24.49 4.17
CA ARG A 275 22.20 -23.91 5.47
C ARG A 275 21.64 -24.73 6.65
N ASN A 276 21.36 -26.02 6.43
CA ASN A 276 20.80 -26.95 7.40
C ASN A 276 19.44 -26.51 7.99
N ARG A 277 18.66 -25.70 7.28
CA ARG A 277 17.31 -25.31 7.67
C ARG A 277 16.30 -26.23 6.98
N LYS A 278 15.57 -27.00 7.76
CA LYS A 278 14.50 -27.89 7.23
C LYS A 278 13.30 -27.03 6.83
N THR A 279 12.99 -27.03 5.55
CA THR A 279 11.78 -26.37 5.01
C THR A 279 11.34 -27.06 3.72
N ASN A 280 10.15 -26.74 3.24
CA ASN A 280 9.57 -27.27 2.02
C ASN A 280 8.92 -26.14 1.19
N TYR A 281 8.50 -26.47 -0.02
CA TYR A 281 7.88 -25.55 -0.97
C TYR A 281 6.61 -24.90 -0.40
N GLU A 282 5.73 -25.70 0.19
CA GLU A 282 4.43 -25.24 0.71
C GLU A 282 4.60 -24.23 1.84
N THR A 283 5.48 -24.52 2.80
CA THR A 283 5.76 -23.61 3.92
C THR A 283 6.29 -22.26 3.44
N LEU A 284 7.27 -22.27 2.50
CA LEU A 284 7.81 -21.01 1.98
C LEU A 284 6.79 -20.25 1.11
N SER A 285 6.00 -20.98 0.30
CA SER A 285 4.92 -20.37 -0.48
C SER A 285 3.91 -19.66 0.40
N ASN A 286 3.49 -20.31 1.49
CA ASN A 286 2.56 -19.70 2.46
C ASN A 286 3.19 -18.48 3.16
N TYR A 287 4.45 -18.56 3.56
CA TYR A 287 5.14 -17.44 4.21
C TYR A 287 5.31 -16.24 3.26
N ILE A 288 5.62 -16.48 1.99
CA ILE A 288 5.66 -15.43 0.97
C ILE A 288 4.26 -14.79 0.86
N SER A 289 3.20 -15.60 0.75
CA SER A 289 1.83 -15.08 0.69
C SER A 289 1.45 -14.24 1.93
N HIS A 290 1.94 -14.61 3.12
CA HIS A 290 1.73 -13.81 4.33
C HIS A 290 2.48 -12.47 4.27
N LEU A 291 3.72 -12.45 3.77
CA LEU A 291 4.48 -11.21 3.55
C LEU A 291 3.81 -10.29 2.52
N GLU A 292 3.28 -10.86 1.43
CA GLU A 292 2.49 -10.14 0.42
C GLU A 292 1.20 -9.58 1.04
N SER A 293 0.52 -10.37 1.88
CA SER A 293 -0.74 -9.96 2.50
C SER A 293 -0.60 -8.76 3.44
N THR A 294 0.59 -8.50 3.97
CA THR A 294 0.91 -7.33 4.81
C THR A 294 1.56 -6.19 4.05
N PHE A 295 1.65 -6.30 2.72
CA PHE A 295 2.30 -5.31 1.87
C PHE A 295 3.78 -5.06 2.21
N LEU A 296 4.50 -6.01 2.79
CA LEU A 296 5.95 -5.89 2.94
C LEU A 296 6.69 -6.09 1.62
N VAL A 297 6.15 -6.99 0.81
CA VAL A 297 6.67 -7.29 -0.54
C VAL A 297 5.51 -7.40 -1.54
N HIS A 298 5.82 -7.15 -2.80
CA HIS A 298 4.93 -7.34 -3.93
C HIS A 298 5.49 -8.41 -4.84
N LYS A 299 4.71 -9.43 -5.11
CA LYS A 299 5.01 -10.44 -6.12
C LYS A 299 4.64 -9.91 -7.50
N VAL A 300 5.56 -10.03 -8.45
CA VAL A 300 5.36 -9.65 -9.84
C VAL A 300 5.57 -10.85 -10.74
N GLU A 301 4.51 -11.25 -11.41
CA GLU A 301 4.51 -12.41 -12.31
C GLU A 301 5.15 -12.06 -13.66
N ARG A 302 5.62 -13.06 -14.35
CA ARG A 302 6.14 -12.91 -15.70
C ARG A 302 5.01 -12.87 -16.72
N TYR A 303 5.23 -12.13 -17.79
CA TYR A 303 4.30 -12.01 -18.92
C TYR A 303 4.99 -12.37 -20.23
N ASN A 304 4.49 -13.39 -20.90
CA ASN A 304 4.92 -13.73 -22.25
C ASN A 304 4.34 -12.70 -23.22
N ILE A 305 5.19 -11.81 -23.72
CA ILE A 305 4.77 -10.70 -24.59
C ILE A 305 4.16 -11.24 -25.90
N LYS A 306 4.77 -12.26 -26.50
CA LYS A 306 4.30 -12.87 -27.76
C LYS A 306 3.06 -13.73 -27.54
N GLY A 307 3.01 -14.56 -26.50
CA GLY A 307 1.88 -15.41 -26.16
C GLY A 307 0.71 -14.66 -25.53
N LYS A 308 0.93 -13.45 -25.03
CA LYS A 308 -0.06 -12.60 -24.31
C LYS A 308 -0.67 -13.31 -23.11
N GLU A 309 0.15 -14.04 -22.36
CA GLU A 309 -0.25 -14.84 -21.21
C GLU A 309 0.69 -14.63 -20.02
N THR A 310 0.16 -14.81 -18.81
CA THR A 310 0.94 -14.76 -17.57
C THR A 310 1.62 -16.11 -17.31
N ILE A 311 2.87 -16.03 -16.83
CA ILE A 311 3.65 -17.19 -16.42
C ILE A 311 3.81 -17.10 -14.89
N SER A 312 3.19 -18.02 -14.16
CA SER A 312 3.17 -18.00 -12.70
C SER A 312 4.42 -18.55 -12.01
N ALA A 313 5.39 -19.05 -12.76
CA ALA A 313 6.64 -19.58 -12.22
C ALA A 313 7.77 -18.56 -12.35
N ASN A 314 8.68 -18.55 -11.37
CA ASN A 314 9.87 -17.68 -11.35
C ASN A 314 9.49 -16.17 -11.39
N ASN A 315 9.08 -15.66 -10.26
CA ASN A 315 8.60 -14.29 -10.11
C ASN A 315 9.73 -13.34 -9.68
N LYS A 316 9.56 -12.03 -9.91
CA LYS A 316 10.30 -11.00 -9.17
C LYS A 316 9.50 -10.57 -7.92
N TYR A 317 10.22 -10.10 -6.91
CA TYR A 317 9.63 -9.51 -5.72
C TYR A 317 10.18 -8.11 -5.53
N TYR A 318 9.30 -7.16 -5.23
CA TYR A 318 9.66 -5.77 -4.96
C TYR A 318 9.24 -5.40 -3.55
N LEU A 319 10.02 -4.55 -2.91
CA LEU A 319 9.71 -4.02 -1.59
C LEU A 319 8.66 -2.93 -1.71
N ASN A 320 7.77 -2.85 -0.76
CA ASN A 320 6.81 -1.74 -0.68
C ASN A 320 7.48 -0.41 -0.28
N ASP A 321 8.62 -0.49 0.40
CA ASP A 321 9.46 0.65 0.71
C ASP A 321 10.94 0.26 0.74
N LEU A 322 11.80 1.09 0.17
CA LEU A 322 13.24 0.87 0.11
C LEU A 322 13.92 0.99 1.47
N CYS A 323 13.28 1.61 2.46
CA CYS A 323 13.80 1.75 3.82
C CYS A 323 14.16 0.41 4.47
N TYR A 324 13.43 -0.67 4.16
CA TYR A 324 13.75 -2.00 4.68
C TYR A 324 15.14 -2.47 4.26
N HIS A 325 15.50 -2.28 2.98
CA HIS A 325 16.85 -2.56 2.52
C HIS A 325 17.85 -1.57 3.14
N ASN A 326 17.57 -0.27 3.04
CA ASN A 326 18.54 0.78 3.34
C ASN A 326 18.94 0.80 4.82
N TYR A 327 18.00 0.61 5.74
CA TYR A 327 18.26 0.70 7.19
C TYR A 327 18.49 -0.65 7.87
N LEU A 328 18.03 -1.76 7.30
CA LEU A 328 18.17 -3.06 7.96
C LEU A 328 19.20 -3.97 7.30
N TYR A 329 19.45 -3.84 5.99
CA TYR A 329 20.20 -4.84 5.23
C TYR A 329 21.20 -4.23 4.22
N SER A 330 21.58 -2.99 4.35
CA SER A 330 22.44 -2.24 3.42
C SER A 330 23.83 -2.86 3.20
N GLY A 331 24.30 -3.74 4.09
CA GLY A 331 25.61 -4.38 4.01
C GLY A 331 25.72 -5.56 3.02
N PHE A 332 24.64 -5.94 2.31
CA PHE A 332 24.60 -7.18 1.53
C PHE A 332 24.76 -7.01 0.01
N GLY A 333 25.35 -5.91 -0.45
CA GLY A 333 25.75 -5.77 -1.86
C GLY A 333 24.64 -5.52 -2.87
N TYR A 334 23.46 -5.08 -2.42
CA TYR A 334 22.35 -4.69 -3.26
C TYR A 334 22.64 -3.36 -3.95
N GLY A 335 22.75 -3.36 -5.27
CA GLY A 335 23.17 -2.19 -6.05
C GLY A 335 22.07 -1.14 -6.24
N MET A 336 22.47 0.10 -6.52
CA MET A 336 21.56 1.21 -6.81
C MET A 336 20.57 0.91 -7.97
N GLY A 337 20.96 0.04 -8.93
CA GLY A 337 20.11 -0.39 -10.03
C GLY A 337 18.85 -1.09 -9.58
N TYR A 338 18.95 -1.96 -8.58
CA TYR A 338 17.78 -2.65 -8.02
C TYR A 338 16.86 -1.70 -7.24
N LEU A 339 17.42 -0.71 -6.53
CA LEU A 339 16.63 0.33 -5.86
C LEU A 339 15.85 1.16 -6.88
N LEU A 340 16.49 1.51 -7.99
CA LEU A 340 15.88 2.24 -9.09
C LEU A 340 14.74 1.42 -9.72
N GLU A 341 14.98 0.17 -10.04
CA GLU A 341 13.97 -0.74 -10.61
C GLU A 341 12.76 -0.88 -9.66
N ASN A 342 13.01 -1.05 -8.37
CA ASN A 342 11.95 -1.11 -7.35
C ASN A 342 11.15 0.20 -7.28
N ALA A 343 11.79 1.36 -7.34
CA ALA A 343 11.12 2.65 -7.32
C ALA A 343 10.24 2.86 -8.57
N VAL A 344 10.74 2.46 -9.76
CA VAL A 344 9.97 2.47 -11.01
C VAL A 344 8.74 1.57 -10.89
N TYR A 345 8.89 0.36 -10.34
CA TYR A 345 7.75 -0.53 -10.06
C TYR A 345 6.67 0.17 -9.21
N LEU A 346 7.06 0.80 -8.11
CA LEU A 346 6.11 1.47 -7.21
C LEU A 346 5.42 2.67 -7.90
N SER A 347 6.12 3.42 -8.75
CA SER A 347 5.51 4.50 -9.56
C SER A 347 4.46 3.96 -10.53
N LEU A 348 4.74 2.86 -11.22
CA LEU A 348 3.79 2.20 -12.12
C LEU A 348 2.55 1.69 -11.36
N ARG A 349 2.75 1.07 -10.19
CA ARG A 349 1.66 0.61 -9.32
C ARG A 349 0.79 1.78 -8.84
N ARG A 350 1.40 2.87 -8.36
CA ARG A 350 0.70 4.07 -7.91
C ARG A 350 -0.16 4.68 -9.01
N ALA A 351 0.35 4.71 -10.23
CA ALA A 351 -0.39 5.16 -11.40
C ALA A 351 -1.55 4.22 -11.78
N GLY A 352 -1.67 3.05 -11.15
CA GLY A 352 -2.78 2.10 -11.34
C GLY A 352 -2.56 1.10 -12.47
N TYR A 353 -1.32 0.86 -12.87
CA TYR A 353 -1.00 -0.20 -13.83
C TYR A 353 -0.94 -1.56 -13.14
N GLN A 354 -1.40 -2.58 -13.84
CA GLN A 354 -1.00 -3.96 -13.59
C GLN A 354 0.40 -4.15 -14.16
N VAL A 355 1.35 -4.54 -13.33
CA VAL A 355 2.77 -4.60 -13.70
C VAL A 355 3.24 -6.04 -13.70
N TYR A 356 3.95 -6.41 -14.75
CA TYR A 356 4.52 -7.73 -14.99
C TYR A 356 5.98 -7.62 -15.42
N VAL A 357 6.77 -8.66 -15.23
CA VAL A 357 8.10 -8.82 -15.85
C VAL A 357 7.91 -9.37 -17.24
N GLY A 358 8.37 -8.65 -18.26
CA GLY A 358 8.21 -9.04 -19.64
C GLY A 358 9.19 -10.17 -20.05
N THR A 359 8.71 -11.11 -20.83
CA THR A 359 9.55 -12.14 -21.47
C THR A 359 9.25 -12.18 -22.96
N ASN A 360 10.28 -11.96 -23.77
CA ASN A 360 10.18 -12.08 -25.23
C ASN A 360 11.29 -13.00 -25.74
N LYS A 361 10.92 -14.25 -26.07
CA LYS A 361 11.88 -15.35 -26.38
C LYS A 361 12.87 -15.53 -25.23
N GLU A 362 14.16 -15.20 -25.48
CA GLU A 362 15.25 -15.32 -24.49
C GLU A 362 15.57 -13.98 -23.78
N SER A 363 14.92 -12.87 -24.18
CA SER A 363 15.15 -11.56 -23.58
C SER A 363 14.13 -11.23 -22.50
N GLU A 364 14.59 -10.59 -21.43
CA GLU A 364 13.75 -10.01 -20.38
C GLU A 364 13.50 -8.53 -20.68
N VAL A 365 12.29 -8.07 -20.33
CA VAL A 365 11.91 -6.67 -20.27
C VAL A 365 11.49 -6.40 -18.84
N ASP A 366 12.09 -5.41 -18.19
CA ASP A 366 11.89 -5.20 -16.76
C ASP A 366 10.41 -5.03 -16.42
N PHE A 367 9.67 -4.23 -17.18
CA PHE A 367 8.24 -4.08 -16.93
C PHE A 367 7.37 -4.06 -18.19
N VAL A 368 6.28 -4.79 -18.10
CA VAL A 368 5.08 -4.67 -18.93
C VAL A 368 3.96 -4.09 -18.06
N ALA A 369 3.59 -2.84 -18.29
CA ALA A 369 2.57 -2.14 -17.52
C ALA A 369 1.26 -2.04 -18.32
N ILE A 370 0.15 -2.59 -17.77
CA ILE A 370 -1.14 -2.69 -18.47
C ILE A 370 -2.22 -1.94 -17.67
N LYS A 371 -2.96 -1.03 -18.33
CA LYS A 371 -4.07 -0.28 -17.74
C LYS A 371 -5.10 0.08 -18.79
N GLY A 372 -6.35 -0.32 -18.60
CA GLY A 372 -7.47 0.05 -19.49
C GLY A 372 -7.22 -0.30 -20.97
N GLY A 373 -6.60 -1.45 -21.24
CA GLY A 373 -6.26 -1.89 -22.60
C GLY A 373 -5.00 -1.24 -23.21
N LYS A 374 -4.42 -0.22 -22.56
CA LYS A 374 -3.13 0.35 -22.91
C LYS A 374 -2.00 -0.51 -22.33
N ARG A 375 -0.91 -0.63 -23.07
CA ARG A 375 0.29 -1.33 -22.65
C ARG A 375 1.49 -0.41 -22.85
N LEU A 376 2.40 -0.43 -21.86
CA LEU A 376 3.67 0.28 -21.90
C LEU A 376 4.77 -0.72 -21.55
N TYR A 377 5.95 -0.52 -22.12
CA TYR A 377 7.14 -1.32 -21.83
C TYR A 377 8.22 -0.45 -21.25
N PHE A 378 8.89 -0.94 -20.22
CA PHE A 378 9.97 -0.21 -19.58
C PHE A 378 11.19 -1.11 -19.39
N GLN A 379 12.35 -0.54 -19.71
CA GLN A 379 13.66 -1.05 -19.33
C GLN A 379 14.29 -0.05 -18.38
N VAL A 380 14.95 -0.51 -17.32
CA VAL A 380 15.47 0.33 -16.25
C VAL A 380 16.96 0.11 -16.11
N THR A 381 17.75 1.16 -16.20
CA THR A 381 19.19 1.11 -16.05
C THR A 381 19.72 2.30 -15.27
N LEU A 382 20.88 2.17 -14.62
CA LEU A 382 21.46 3.30 -13.88
C LEU A 382 21.89 4.44 -14.79
N GLN A 383 22.61 4.10 -15.85
CA GLN A 383 23.24 5.05 -16.77
C GLN A 383 23.31 4.50 -18.18
N LEU A 384 23.23 5.41 -19.14
CA LEU A 384 23.32 5.16 -20.59
C LEU A 384 24.58 5.82 -21.18
N THR A 385 25.69 5.77 -20.47
CA THR A 385 26.96 6.41 -20.87
C THR A 385 27.79 5.54 -21.81
N GLU A 386 27.66 4.22 -21.73
CA GLU A 386 28.39 3.28 -22.55
C GLU A 386 27.53 2.75 -23.69
N GLN A 387 28.09 2.73 -24.91
CA GLN A 387 27.40 2.28 -26.13
C GLN A 387 26.88 0.85 -25.99
N GLU A 388 27.66 -0.03 -25.36
CA GLU A 388 27.29 -1.44 -25.12
C GLU A 388 26.06 -1.56 -24.20
N THR A 389 25.98 -0.74 -23.16
CA THR A 389 24.82 -0.66 -22.25
C THR A 389 23.59 -0.18 -23.02
N ILE A 390 23.72 0.91 -23.81
CA ILE A 390 22.63 1.43 -24.64
C ILE A 390 22.10 0.33 -25.56
N GLU A 391 22.98 -0.33 -26.30
CA GLU A 391 22.58 -1.42 -27.22
C GLU A 391 21.88 -2.57 -26.51
N ARG A 392 22.34 -2.96 -25.33
CA ARG A 392 21.73 -4.01 -24.54
C ARG A 392 20.31 -3.67 -24.09
N GLU A 393 20.13 -2.48 -23.48
CA GLU A 393 18.85 -2.05 -22.96
C GLU A 393 17.81 -1.80 -24.07
N TYR A 394 18.26 -1.23 -25.20
CA TYR A 394 17.37 -1.02 -26.33
C TYR A 394 17.04 -2.31 -27.09
N ARG A 395 17.95 -3.27 -27.16
CA ARG A 395 17.75 -4.54 -27.88
C ARG A 395 16.54 -5.33 -27.34
N SER A 396 16.35 -5.37 -26.03
CA SER A 396 15.20 -6.06 -25.42
C SER A 396 13.87 -5.47 -25.88
N LEU A 397 13.78 -4.14 -25.93
CA LEU A 397 12.59 -3.40 -26.36
C LEU A 397 12.39 -3.43 -27.87
N LEU A 398 13.47 -3.37 -28.68
CA LEU A 398 13.43 -3.47 -30.13
C LEU A 398 12.93 -4.83 -30.60
N SER A 399 13.17 -5.90 -29.82
CA SER A 399 12.68 -7.24 -30.12
C SER A 399 11.16 -7.40 -30.02
N ILE A 400 10.44 -6.39 -29.50
CA ILE A 400 8.99 -6.42 -29.35
C ILE A 400 8.34 -5.86 -30.62
N GLU A 401 7.63 -6.73 -31.34
CA GLU A 401 7.01 -6.45 -32.65
C GLU A 401 5.59 -5.86 -32.54
N ASP A 402 5.37 -4.92 -31.59
CA ASP A 402 4.08 -4.22 -31.48
C ASP A 402 4.27 -2.70 -31.43
N ASN A 403 3.16 -1.96 -31.54
CA ASN A 403 3.14 -0.50 -31.65
C ASN A 403 2.90 0.20 -30.29
N PHE A 404 2.98 -0.50 -29.17
CA PHE A 404 2.86 0.11 -27.85
C PHE A 404 4.13 0.87 -27.50
N LYS A 405 3.97 1.93 -26.70
CA LYS A 405 5.09 2.78 -26.29
C LYS A 405 6.10 2.02 -25.43
N LYS A 406 7.36 2.30 -25.70
CA LYS A 406 8.52 1.70 -25.06
C LYS A 406 9.40 2.79 -24.48
N TYR A 407 9.89 2.59 -23.26
CA TYR A 407 10.69 3.56 -22.55
C TYR A 407 11.93 2.91 -21.95
N VAL A 408 13.06 3.62 -22.03
CA VAL A 408 14.24 3.34 -21.19
C VAL A 408 14.25 4.40 -20.07
N VAL A 409 14.29 3.95 -18.82
CA VAL A 409 14.34 4.82 -17.64
C VAL A 409 15.73 4.77 -17.04
N SER A 410 16.36 5.92 -16.79
CA SER A 410 17.69 5.98 -16.17
C SER A 410 17.85 7.13 -15.18
N LEU A 411 18.99 7.18 -14.49
CA LEU A 411 19.41 8.32 -13.66
C LEU A 411 20.22 9.36 -14.44
N ASP A 412 20.21 9.31 -15.76
CA ASP A 412 20.87 10.35 -16.57
C ASP A 412 20.01 11.61 -16.63
N ASP A 413 20.66 12.77 -16.59
CA ASP A 413 20.04 14.09 -16.69
C ASP A 413 19.91 14.60 -18.13
N PHE A 414 20.57 13.95 -19.07
CA PHE A 414 20.41 14.18 -20.51
C PHE A 414 19.28 13.30 -21.08
N LYS A 415 18.69 13.74 -22.16
CA LYS A 415 17.69 12.99 -22.91
C LYS A 415 18.31 12.46 -24.20
N LEU A 416 18.34 11.13 -24.35
CA LEU A 416 18.69 10.53 -25.64
C LEU A 416 17.57 10.80 -26.66
N PRO A 417 17.93 10.97 -27.96
CA PRO A 417 16.94 11.02 -29.04
C PRO A 417 16.09 9.74 -29.05
N THR A 418 14.82 9.90 -29.47
CA THR A 418 13.96 8.73 -29.72
C THR A 418 14.61 7.83 -30.78
N ASN A 419 14.76 6.55 -30.46
CA ASN A 419 15.34 5.57 -31.33
C ASN A 419 14.32 4.47 -31.63
N GLU A 420 13.91 4.33 -32.89
CA GLU A 420 12.95 3.32 -33.38
C GLU A 420 11.66 3.24 -32.51
N GLY A 421 11.16 4.40 -32.07
CA GLY A 421 9.95 4.50 -31.24
C GLY A 421 10.15 4.22 -29.75
N ILE A 422 11.41 4.10 -29.29
CA ILE A 422 11.77 3.97 -27.87
C ILE A 422 12.20 5.34 -27.36
N ASP A 423 11.54 5.82 -26.31
CA ASP A 423 11.85 7.09 -25.65
C ASP A 423 12.72 6.86 -24.40
N HIS A 424 13.72 7.73 -24.21
CA HIS A 424 14.47 7.79 -22.95
C HIS A 424 13.84 8.81 -22.00
N ILE A 425 13.71 8.43 -20.71
CA ILE A 425 13.20 9.31 -19.67
C ILE A 425 14.06 9.22 -18.39
N SER A 426 14.37 10.38 -17.81
CA SER A 426 15.01 10.44 -16.49
C SER A 426 14.02 9.96 -15.40
N ALA A 427 14.49 9.15 -14.46
CA ALA A 427 13.65 8.49 -13.46
C ALA A 427 12.78 9.47 -12.64
N TRP A 428 13.31 10.65 -12.28
CA TRP A 428 12.57 11.69 -11.55
C TRP A 428 11.48 12.39 -12.37
N LYS A 429 11.40 12.12 -13.66
CA LYS A 429 10.34 12.60 -14.56
C LYS A 429 9.32 11.53 -14.93
N LEU A 430 9.47 10.30 -14.42
CA LEU A 430 8.63 9.17 -14.81
C LEU A 430 7.13 9.44 -14.58
N ASP A 431 6.79 10.02 -13.43
CA ASP A 431 5.39 10.31 -13.07
C ASP A 431 4.70 11.29 -14.04
N THR A 432 5.48 12.03 -14.88
CA THR A 432 4.91 12.97 -15.87
C THR A 432 4.32 12.29 -17.11
N ILE A 433 4.63 10.99 -17.30
CA ILE A 433 4.14 10.22 -18.47
C ILE A 433 3.13 9.13 -18.09
N LEU A 434 2.93 8.86 -16.80
CA LEU A 434 2.02 7.84 -16.26
C LEU A 434 0.62 8.42 -16.00
#